data_d81b83079013075a480deb8c80a473dd
#
_entry.id   d81b83079013075a480deb8c80a473dd
#
_cell.length_a   1.000
_cell.length_b   1.000
_cell.length_c   1.000
_cell.angle_alpha   90.00
_cell.angle_beta   90.00
_cell.angle_gamma   90.00
#
_symmetry.space_group_name_H-M   'P 1'
#
loop_
_entity.id
_entity.type
_entity.pdbx_description
1 polymer ?
#
loop_
_entity_poly.entity_id
_entity_poly.type
_entity_poly.pdbx_seq_one_letter_code
_entity_poly.pdbx_strand_id
1 'polypeptide(L)'
;LNFRNMNTGAGKPFKLELQSGEADLAAGDDIASIIWRAPNEGTGTDAISTAAEIVATAETDFSASVNKTSLKFRTGISGNANDKLTITSDGRGLSQFTAACWCCFDGQNTISIRDSHNVASISDNGTADYTVNIDVNMQNRNYAVVGSAGRDASTSFTYNYGVTFSSKNAGDIRLRVRTSESSGVDVDENMIVIFGDT
;
A
#
# COMPACT_ATOMS: atom_id res chain seq x y z
N LEU A 1 -19.85 0.68 28.77
CA LEU A 1 -20.73 1.20 27.73
C LEU A 1 -21.16 0.06 26.82
N ASN A 2 -22.45 -0.16 26.64
CA ASN A 2 -22.95 -1.27 25.80
C ASN A 2 -23.86 -0.63 24.71
N PHE A 3 -23.40 -0.71 23.46
CA PHE A 3 -24.17 -0.29 22.30
C PHE A 3 -24.82 -1.52 21.65
N ARG A 4 -26.14 -1.56 21.60
CA ARG A 4 -26.88 -2.68 21.02
C ARG A 4 -27.95 -2.18 20.06
N ASN A 5 -27.92 -2.71 18.83
CA ASN A 5 -29.04 -2.55 17.91
C ASN A 5 -30.15 -3.57 18.27
N MET A 6 -31.33 -3.07 18.67
CA MET A 6 -32.47 -3.88 19.03
C MET A 6 -33.41 -4.16 17.84
N ASN A 7 -33.12 -3.61 16.66
CA ASN A 7 -33.94 -3.83 15.48
C ASN A 7 -33.56 -5.16 14.82
N THR A 8 -34.49 -6.09 14.74
CA THR A 8 -34.30 -7.44 14.16
C THR A 8 -34.65 -7.54 12.68
N GLY A 9 -35.11 -6.46 12.04
CA GLY A 9 -35.41 -6.42 10.61
C GLY A 9 -34.17 -6.57 9.75
N ALA A 10 -34.31 -7.26 8.59
CA ALA A 10 -33.22 -7.39 7.61
C ALA A 10 -32.72 -6.01 7.15
N GLY A 11 -31.39 -5.87 6.94
CA GLY A 11 -30.77 -4.64 6.46
C GLY A 11 -30.72 -3.51 7.49
N LYS A 12 -30.82 -3.79 8.79
CA LYS A 12 -30.75 -2.82 9.89
C LYS A 12 -29.48 -3.04 10.76
N PRO A 13 -28.26 -2.80 10.22
CA PRO A 13 -27.04 -2.95 10.99
C PRO A 13 -26.96 -1.91 12.10
N PHE A 14 -26.22 -2.21 13.16
CA PHE A 14 -25.76 -1.19 14.09
C PHE A 14 -24.78 -0.27 13.37
N LYS A 15 -24.94 1.04 13.55
CA LYS A 15 -23.99 2.05 13.04
C LYS A 15 -23.52 2.92 14.20
N LEU A 16 -22.21 3.11 14.29
CA LEU A 16 -21.60 4.18 15.06
C LEU A 16 -21.12 5.23 14.05
N GLU A 17 -21.72 6.41 14.09
CA GLU A 17 -21.37 7.55 13.23
C GLU A 17 -20.55 8.53 14.06
N LEU A 18 -19.36 8.86 13.57
CA LEU A 18 -18.49 9.87 14.14
C LEU A 18 -18.35 10.97 13.09
N GLN A 19 -18.81 12.17 13.42
CA GLN A 19 -18.84 13.30 12.50
C GLN A 19 -18.13 14.50 13.12
N SER A 20 -17.21 15.14 12.36
CA SER A 20 -16.66 16.44 12.74
C SER A 20 -17.75 17.51 12.72
N GLY A 21 -17.66 18.45 13.65
CA GLY A 21 -18.45 19.69 13.63
C GLY A 21 -17.76 20.82 12.87
N GLU A 22 -16.59 20.59 12.30
CA GLU A 22 -15.83 21.57 11.55
C GLU A 22 -16.47 21.82 10.17
N ALA A 23 -16.55 23.10 9.78
CA ALA A 23 -17.20 23.51 8.55
C ALA A 23 -16.23 23.62 7.35
N ASP A 24 -14.92 23.55 7.58
CA ASP A 24 -13.86 23.73 6.58
C ASP A 24 -12.71 22.75 6.85
N LEU A 25 -12.89 21.48 6.43
CA LEU A 25 -11.89 20.44 6.58
C LEU A 25 -10.78 20.63 5.55
N ALA A 26 -9.59 20.96 6.04
CA ALA A 26 -8.37 21.10 5.23
C ALA A 26 -7.53 19.82 5.21
N ALA A 27 -6.57 19.77 4.29
CA ALA A 27 -5.61 18.68 4.21
C ALA A 27 -4.84 18.51 5.53
N GLY A 28 -4.86 17.31 6.08
CA GLY A 28 -4.21 16.96 7.35
C GLY A 28 -5.10 17.03 8.58
N ASP A 29 -6.33 17.56 8.46
CA ASP A 29 -7.27 17.59 9.58
C ASP A 29 -7.81 16.20 9.91
N ASP A 30 -7.88 15.87 11.20
CA ASP A 30 -8.49 14.64 11.68
C ASP A 30 -10.01 14.81 11.76
N ILE A 31 -10.75 14.02 11.01
CA ILE A 31 -12.23 14.07 10.94
C ILE A 31 -12.83 13.53 12.22
N ALA A 32 -12.36 12.36 12.67
CA ALA A 32 -12.79 11.69 13.88
C ALA A 32 -11.82 10.59 14.25
N SER A 33 -11.78 10.24 15.55
CA SER A 33 -10.90 9.16 16.02
C SER A 33 -11.50 8.33 17.14
N ILE A 34 -10.97 7.10 17.29
CA ILE A 34 -11.16 6.23 18.45
C ILE A 34 -9.81 6.13 19.15
N ILE A 35 -9.72 6.58 20.39
CA ILE A 35 -8.47 6.72 21.14
C ILE A 35 -8.47 5.78 22.34
N TRP A 36 -7.34 5.11 22.56
CA TRP A 36 -7.03 4.36 23.80
C TRP A 36 -5.95 5.08 24.58
N ARG A 37 -6.22 5.30 25.87
CA ARG A 37 -5.30 5.90 26.82
C ARG A 37 -5.23 5.06 28.08
N ALA A 38 -4.04 4.99 28.69
CA ALA A 38 -3.89 4.44 30.03
C ALA A 38 -4.57 5.35 31.07
N PRO A 39 -4.98 4.83 32.21
CA PRO A 39 -5.41 5.68 33.33
C PRO A 39 -4.25 6.57 33.79
N ASN A 40 -4.61 7.66 34.46
CA ASN A 40 -3.66 8.66 34.94
C ASN A 40 -2.72 8.01 35.98
N GLU A 41 -1.53 7.60 35.57
CA GLU A 41 -0.50 7.08 36.44
C GLU A 41 0.21 8.24 37.16
N GLY A 42 0.47 8.12 38.45
CA GLY A 42 1.00 9.21 39.28
C GLY A 42 2.45 9.61 39.00
N THR A 43 3.16 8.86 38.17
CA THR A 43 4.56 9.10 37.82
C THR A 43 4.83 8.86 36.33
N GLY A 44 5.15 9.91 35.62
CA GLY A 44 5.55 9.85 34.22
C GLY A 44 4.55 10.48 33.26
N THR A 45 5.08 11.20 32.28
CA THR A 45 4.30 11.92 31.27
C THR A 45 3.74 11.02 30.16
N ASP A 46 4.42 9.89 29.89
CA ASP A 46 4.05 9.01 28.78
C ASP A 46 2.79 8.19 29.07
N ALA A 47 2.50 7.89 30.35
CA ALA A 47 1.33 7.12 30.73
C ALA A 47 -0.01 7.79 30.38
N ILE A 48 -0.05 9.13 30.32
CA ILE A 48 -1.24 9.91 29.94
C ILE A 48 -1.35 10.19 28.45
N SER A 49 -0.34 9.82 27.67
CA SER A 49 -0.31 10.01 26.21
C SER A 49 -1.26 9.05 25.50
N THR A 50 -1.58 9.35 24.26
CA THR A 50 -2.37 8.45 23.42
C THR A 50 -1.59 7.17 23.15
N ALA A 51 -2.04 6.03 23.71
CA ALA A 51 -1.37 4.74 23.55
C ALA A 51 -1.63 4.10 22.18
N ALA A 52 -2.88 4.21 21.70
CA ALA A 52 -3.26 3.75 20.37
C ALA A 52 -4.43 4.58 19.84
N GLU A 53 -4.59 4.63 18.53
CA GLU A 53 -5.64 5.38 17.88
C GLU A 53 -6.01 4.77 16.53
N ILE A 54 -7.29 4.84 16.18
CA ILE A 54 -7.78 4.69 14.81
C ILE A 54 -8.39 6.03 14.42
N VAL A 55 -7.88 6.66 13.36
CA VAL A 55 -8.28 8.02 12.98
C VAL A 55 -8.53 8.14 11.48
N ALA A 56 -9.58 8.86 11.10
CA ALA A 56 -9.83 9.29 9.73
C ALA A 56 -9.26 10.70 9.54
N THR A 57 -8.39 10.89 8.55
CA THR A 57 -7.69 12.16 8.26
C THR A 57 -7.97 12.60 6.84
N ALA A 58 -8.29 13.88 6.62
CA ALA A 58 -8.43 14.46 5.29
C ALA A 58 -7.08 14.48 4.55
N GLU A 59 -7.03 13.93 3.34
CA GLU A 59 -5.82 13.98 2.50
C GLU A 59 -5.71 15.28 1.69
N THR A 60 -6.84 15.93 1.46
CA THR A 60 -6.95 17.19 0.75
C THR A 60 -8.05 18.03 1.39
N ASP A 61 -8.08 19.32 1.08
CA ASP A 61 -9.23 20.16 1.44
C ASP A 61 -10.51 19.54 0.89
N PHE A 62 -11.54 19.47 1.75
CA PHE A 62 -12.85 18.96 1.33
C PHE A 62 -13.60 20.00 0.52
N SER A 63 -14.36 19.53 -0.47
CA SER A 63 -15.20 20.37 -1.32
C SER A 63 -16.47 19.63 -1.74
N ALA A 64 -17.31 20.27 -2.51
CA ALA A 64 -18.54 19.66 -3.02
C ALA A 64 -18.29 18.38 -3.87
N SER A 65 -17.09 18.17 -4.39
CA SER A 65 -16.71 17.05 -5.27
C SER A 65 -15.50 16.23 -4.77
N VAL A 66 -14.89 16.62 -3.65
CA VAL A 66 -13.67 15.98 -3.12
C VAL A 66 -13.80 15.75 -1.63
N ASN A 67 -13.60 14.51 -1.21
CA ASN A 67 -13.57 14.08 0.19
C ASN A 67 -12.51 12.98 0.41
N LYS A 68 -11.33 13.14 -0.18
CA LYS A 68 -10.24 12.16 -0.05
C LYS A 68 -9.84 12.02 1.41
N THR A 69 -9.94 10.80 1.92
CA THR A 69 -9.74 10.48 3.33
C THR A 69 -8.84 9.27 3.46
N SER A 70 -7.86 9.33 4.35
CA SER A 70 -7.10 8.18 4.81
C SER A 70 -7.63 7.67 6.15
N LEU A 71 -7.50 6.35 6.37
CA LEU A 71 -7.71 5.72 7.67
C LEU A 71 -6.36 5.28 8.22
N LYS A 72 -6.02 5.78 9.42
CA LYS A 72 -4.72 5.52 10.05
C LYS A 72 -4.87 4.69 11.31
N PHE A 73 -3.95 3.76 11.52
CA PHE A 73 -3.78 2.98 12.73
C PHE A 73 -2.48 3.42 13.38
N ARG A 74 -2.57 3.96 14.58
CA ARG A 74 -1.47 4.52 15.37
C ARG A 74 -1.23 3.69 16.62
N THR A 75 0.03 3.48 16.97
CA THR A 75 0.45 2.90 18.27
C THR A 75 1.65 3.65 18.81
N GLY A 76 1.73 3.74 20.15
CA GLY A 76 2.82 4.40 20.87
C GLY A 76 3.87 3.40 21.39
N ILE A 77 5.11 3.86 21.49
CA ILE A 77 6.19 3.20 22.21
C ILE A 77 6.53 4.04 23.45
N SER A 78 6.59 5.35 23.27
CA SER A 78 6.84 6.38 24.28
C SER A 78 6.22 7.67 23.75
N GLY A 79 5.49 8.42 24.58
CA GLY A 79 4.73 9.57 24.15
C GLY A 79 3.48 9.21 23.34
N ASN A 80 3.04 10.10 22.48
CA ASN A 80 1.83 9.90 21.68
C ASN A 80 2.02 8.83 20.59
N ALA A 81 0.95 8.10 20.31
CA ALA A 81 0.87 7.16 19.20
C ALA A 81 1.17 7.83 17.85
N ASN A 82 1.86 7.12 16.98
CA ASN A 82 2.17 7.55 15.62
C ASN A 82 1.76 6.50 14.60
N ASP A 83 1.69 6.89 13.33
CA ASP A 83 1.19 6.07 12.24
C ASP A 83 2.02 4.78 12.08
N LYS A 84 1.34 3.63 12.01
CA LYS A 84 1.92 2.31 11.73
C LYS A 84 1.36 1.70 10.46
N LEU A 85 0.10 2.00 10.15
CA LEU A 85 -0.56 1.63 8.91
C LEU A 85 -1.47 2.79 8.52
N THR A 86 -1.37 3.24 7.28
CA THR A 86 -2.30 4.17 6.64
C THR A 86 -2.95 3.48 5.45
N ILE A 87 -4.27 3.49 5.37
CA ILE A 87 -5.01 3.15 4.17
C ILE A 87 -5.41 4.46 3.51
N THR A 88 -4.86 4.73 2.34
CA THR A 88 -5.10 5.97 1.58
C THR A 88 -6.43 5.94 0.83
N SER A 89 -6.89 7.09 0.36
CA SER A 89 -8.16 7.22 -0.39
C SER A 89 -8.17 6.45 -1.71
N ASP A 90 -7.00 6.15 -2.29
CA ASP A 90 -6.83 5.33 -3.50
C ASP A 90 -6.64 3.82 -3.17
N GLY A 91 -6.76 3.43 -1.91
CA GLY A 91 -6.75 2.03 -1.46
C GLY A 91 -5.36 1.44 -1.21
N ARG A 92 -4.28 2.24 -1.27
CA ARG A 92 -2.94 1.76 -0.90
C ARG A 92 -2.81 1.61 0.61
N GLY A 93 -2.15 0.54 1.04
CA GLY A 93 -1.74 0.35 2.42
C GLY A 93 -0.28 0.79 2.61
N LEU A 94 -0.05 1.87 3.34
CA LEU A 94 1.28 2.41 3.61
C LEU A 94 1.77 1.95 4.98
N SER A 95 2.74 1.05 5.00
CA SER A 95 3.43 0.58 6.19
C SER A 95 4.70 -0.17 5.81
N GLN A 96 5.55 -0.46 6.80
CA GLN A 96 6.76 -1.27 6.57
C GLN A 96 6.46 -2.75 6.24
N PHE A 97 5.22 -3.21 6.42
CA PHE A 97 4.81 -4.61 6.23
C PHE A 97 3.78 -4.83 5.12
N THR A 98 3.35 -3.78 4.42
CA THR A 98 2.47 -3.86 3.24
C THR A 98 3.27 -3.73 1.95
N ALA A 99 2.84 -4.42 0.89
CA ALA A 99 3.40 -4.19 -0.44
C ALA A 99 3.01 -2.79 -0.93
N ALA A 100 4.00 -1.98 -1.29
CA ALA A 100 3.81 -0.63 -1.82
C ALA A 100 3.50 -0.64 -3.33
N CYS A 101 3.99 -1.66 -4.03
CA CYS A 101 3.77 -1.86 -5.46
C CYS A 101 3.92 -3.35 -5.79
N TRP A 102 3.11 -3.85 -6.71
CA TRP A 102 3.30 -5.19 -7.29
C TRP A 102 2.69 -5.27 -8.68
N CYS A 103 3.22 -6.15 -9.51
CA CYS A 103 2.59 -6.49 -10.78
C CYS A 103 2.89 -7.92 -11.21
N CYS A 104 1.96 -8.45 -12.01
CA CYS A 104 2.12 -9.61 -12.85
C CYS A 104 1.89 -9.20 -14.30
N PHE A 105 2.83 -9.49 -15.20
CA PHE A 105 2.74 -9.09 -16.60
C PHE A 105 3.29 -10.14 -17.54
N ASP A 106 2.73 -10.17 -18.76
CA ASP A 106 3.24 -10.93 -19.89
C ASP A 106 4.33 -10.12 -20.58
N GLY A 107 5.53 -10.68 -20.69
CA GLY A 107 6.68 -10.07 -21.37
C GLY A 107 6.89 -10.56 -22.79
N GLN A 108 6.02 -11.44 -23.34
CA GLN A 108 6.13 -11.95 -24.68
C GLN A 108 5.37 -11.08 -25.69
N ASN A 109 5.88 -10.99 -26.91
CA ASN A 109 5.24 -10.28 -28.03
C ASN A 109 4.88 -8.82 -27.68
N THR A 110 3.61 -8.55 -27.38
CA THR A 110 3.15 -7.25 -26.88
C THR A 110 2.99 -7.33 -25.38
N ILE A 111 3.80 -6.57 -24.66
CA ILE A 111 3.75 -6.54 -23.19
C ILE A 111 2.34 -6.18 -22.71
N SER A 112 1.82 -6.95 -21.78
CA SER A 112 0.53 -6.69 -21.14
C SER A 112 0.57 -6.94 -19.65
N ILE A 113 0.08 -5.97 -18.87
CA ILE A 113 -0.13 -6.13 -17.43
C ILE A 113 -1.36 -7.02 -17.26
N ARG A 114 -1.20 -8.14 -16.53
CA ARG A 114 -2.30 -9.04 -16.17
C ARG A 114 -3.03 -8.54 -14.93
N ASP A 115 -2.27 -8.13 -13.93
CA ASP A 115 -2.79 -7.51 -12.71
C ASP A 115 -1.70 -6.71 -12.02
N SER A 116 -2.06 -5.65 -11.28
CA SER A 116 -1.09 -4.77 -10.64
C SER A 116 -1.68 -3.90 -9.55
N HIS A 117 -0.81 -3.38 -8.70
CA HIS A 117 -1.11 -2.35 -7.73
C HIS A 117 0.01 -1.31 -7.74
N ASN A 118 -0.35 -0.03 -7.86
CA ASN A 118 0.58 1.11 -7.92
C ASN A 118 1.59 1.01 -9.09
N VAL A 119 1.14 0.55 -10.25
CA VAL A 119 1.93 0.45 -11.50
C VAL A 119 1.24 1.24 -12.60
N ALA A 120 1.93 2.21 -13.18
CA ALA A 120 1.44 3.03 -14.29
C ALA A 120 1.56 2.30 -15.63
N SER A 121 2.71 1.64 -15.87
CA SER A 121 2.98 0.95 -17.14
C SER A 121 4.21 0.05 -17.03
N ILE A 122 4.40 -0.82 -18.03
CA ILE A 122 5.65 -1.54 -18.28
C ILE A 122 6.25 -1.05 -19.58
N SER A 123 7.53 -0.68 -19.56
CA SER A 123 8.30 -0.35 -20.77
C SER A 123 9.13 -1.54 -21.22
N ASP A 124 9.06 -1.87 -22.50
CA ASP A 124 9.93 -2.84 -23.16
C ASP A 124 11.26 -2.17 -23.53
N ASN A 125 12.37 -2.68 -23.02
CA ASN A 125 13.71 -2.21 -23.35
C ASN A 125 14.47 -3.18 -24.27
N GLY A 126 13.80 -4.23 -24.73
CA GLY A 126 14.35 -5.31 -25.54
C GLY A 126 14.25 -6.65 -24.83
N THR A 127 14.76 -7.72 -25.47
CA THR A 127 14.61 -9.09 -24.97
C THR A 127 14.97 -9.23 -23.50
N ALA A 128 14.02 -9.68 -22.72
CA ALA A 128 14.15 -9.94 -21.27
C ALA A 128 14.52 -8.71 -20.43
N ASP A 129 14.22 -7.50 -20.89
CA ASP A 129 14.61 -6.25 -20.25
C ASP A 129 13.41 -5.30 -20.16
N TYR A 130 12.88 -5.12 -18.97
CA TYR A 130 11.65 -4.38 -18.73
C TYR A 130 11.86 -3.30 -17.68
N THR A 131 11.16 -2.17 -17.82
CA THR A 131 11.03 -1.17 -16.76
C THR A 131 9.59 -1.13 -16.27
N VAL A 132 9.39 -1.38 -14.99
CA VAL A 132 8.13 -1.17 -14.31
C VAL A 132 8.08 0.27 -13.84
N ASN A 133 7.15 1.05 -14.40
CA ASN A 133 6.92 2.45 -14.03
C ASN A 133 5.89 2.49 -12.91
N ILE A 134 6.26 3.06 -11.78
CA ILE A 134 5.44 3.16 -10.56
C ILE A 134 4.51 4.37 -10.70
N ASP A 135 3.24 4.22 -10.37
CA ASP A 135 2.23 5.30 -10.51
C ASP A 135 2.43 6.39 -9.45
N VAL A 136 2.44 6.01 -8.18
CA VAL A 136 2.79 6.92 -7.07
C VAL A 136 4.18 6.56 -6.58
N ASN A 137 5.11 7.48 -6.77
CA ASN A 137 6.52 7.25 -6.48
C ASN A 137 6.77 6.75 -5.06
N MET A 138 7.74 5.85 -4.92
CA MET A 138 8.35 5.52 -3.63
C MET A 138 9.03 6.77 -3.05
N GLN A 139 9.13 6.87 -1.74
CA GLN A 139 9.81 7.98 -1.07
C GLN A 139 11.26 8.16 -1.54
N ASN A 140 11.95 7.04 -1.80
CA ASN A 140 13.31 7.00 -2.29
C ASN A 140 13.60 5.62 -2.92
N ARG A 141 14.84 5.38 -3.35
CA ARG A 141 15.26 4.10 -3.96
C ARG A 141 15.64 2.99 -2.95
N ASN A 142 15.53 3.21 -1.64
CA ASN A 142 15.99 2.26 -0.62
C ASN A 142 14.91 1.23 -0.22
N TYR A 143 14.01 0.89 -1.11
CA TYR A 143 12.99 -0.13 -0.93
C TYR A 143 13.51 -1.54 -1.21
N ALA A 144 12.86 -2.55 -0.63
CA ALA A 144 13.11 -3.95 -0.93
C ALA A 144 12.27 -4.39 -2.13
N VAL A 145 12.86 -5.20 -3.00
CA VAL A 145 12.15 -5.78 -4.15
C VAL A 145 12.45 -7.27 -4.27
N VAL A 146 11.40 -8.02 -4.57
CA VAL A 146 11.47 -9.44 -4.90
C VAL A 146 10.83 -9.64 -6.27
N GLY A 147 11.40 -10.49 -7.10
CA GLY A 147 10.86 -10.83 -8.40
C GLY A 147 10.97 -12.31 -8.70
N SER A 148 10.04 -12.78 -9.50
CA SER A 148 10.01 -14.13 -10.06
C SER A 148 9.60 -14.08 -11.51
N ALA A 149 10.08 -15.02 -12.32
CA ALA A 149 9.67 -15.14 -13.71
C ALA A 149 9.49 -16.61 -14.08
N GLY A 150 8.57 -16.88 -14.99
CA GLY A 150 8.23 -18.22 -15.40
C GLY A 150 7.52 -18.26 -16.74
N ARG A 151 7.18 -19.47 -17.19
CA ARG A 151 6.31 -19.69 -18.34
C ARG A 151 5.09 -20.47 -17.91
N ASP A 152 3.92 -19.97 -18.29
CA ASP A 152 2.67 -20.71 -18.28
C ASP A 152 2.65 -21.64 -19.52
N ALA A 153 3.35 -22.75 -19.43
CA ALA A 153 3.05 -23.83 -20.35
C ALA A 153 1.79 -24.53 -19.82
N SER A 154 0.72 -24.58 -20.57
CA SER A 154 -0.64 -25.00 -20.25
C SER A 154 -0.83 -26.30 -19.43
N THR A 155 0.22 -26.94 -19.01
CA THR A 155 0.25 -28.18 -18.21
C THR A 155 1.37 -28.22 -17.15
N SER A 156 2.27 -27.22 -17.07
CA SER A 156 3.37 -27.25 -16.11
C SER A 156 3.99 -25.85 -15.95
N PHE A 157 3.80 -25.22 -14.81
CA PHE A 157 4.52 -24.01 -14.43
C PHE A 157 6.01 -24.33 -14.25
N THR A 158 6.87 -23.66 -14.99
CA THR A 158 8.31 -23.79 -14.82
C THR A 158 8.89 -22.43 -14.39
N TYR A 159 9.17 -22.27 -13.09
CA TYR A 159 9.83 -21.10 -12.52
C TYR A 159 11.34 -21.30 -12.42
N ASN A 160 12.03 -21.40 -13.55
CA ASN A 160 13.49 -21.59 -13.60
C ASN A 160 14.24 -20.37 -14.12
N TYR A 161 13.60 -19.19 -14.08
CA TYR A 161 14.20 -17.97 -14.58
C TYR A 161 14.63 -17.07 -13.44
N GLY A 162 15.87 -16.60 -13.48
CA GLY A 162 16.38 -15.62 -12.54
C GLY A 162 15.90 -14.21 -12.91
N VAL A 163 15.41 -13.46 -11.93
CA VAL A 163 15.14 -12.04 -12.08
C VAL A 163 16.27 -11.25 -11.43
N THR A 164 16.86 -10.31 -12.18
CA THR A 164 17.86 -9.39 -11.68
C THR A 164 17.40 -7.97 -11.85
N PHE A 165 17.70 -7.11 -10.88
CA PHE A 165 17.34 -5.70 -10.94
C PHE A 165 18.56 -4.88 -11.33
N SER A 166 18.48 -4.17 -12.47
CA SER A 166 19.61 -3.41 -13.02
C SER A 166 19.63 -1.95 -12.56
N SER A 167 18.46 -1.39 -12.24
CA SER A 167 18.33 -0.06 -11.61
C SER A 167 17.09 0.00 -10.74
N LYS A 168 17.13 0.88 -9.73
CA LYS A 168 16.02 1.24 -8.86
C LYS A 168 16.01 2.75 -8.67
N ASN A 169 14.88 3.39 -8.94
CA ASN A 169 14.61 4.80 -8.69
C ASN A 169 13.31 4.93 -7.90
N ALA A 170 12.97 6.11 -7.44
CA ALA A 170 11.70 6.31 -6.73
C ALA A 170 10.48 5.99 -7.62
N GLY A 171 10.54 6.32 -8.90
CA GLY A 171 9.43 6.17 -9.85
C GLY A 171 9.49 4.96 -10.77
N ASP A 172 10.58 4.18 -10.75
CA ASP A 172 10.74 3.05 -11.65
C ASP A 172 11.72 2.00 -11.14
N ILE A 173 11.55 0.77 -11.64
CA ILE A 173 12.51 -0.31 -11.44
C ILE A 173 12.73 -1.06 -12.75
N ARG A 174 13.98 -1.25 -13.13
CA ARG A 174 14.37 -2.03 -14.29
C ARG A 174 14.80 -3.42 -13.90
N LEU A 175 14.17 -4.42 -14.50
CA LEU A 175 14.44 -5.83 -14.27
C LEU A 175 14.88 -6.53 -15.54
N ARG A 176 15.65 -7.62 -15.38
CA ARG A 176 16.04 -8.52 -16.45
C ARG A 176 15.76 -9.95 -16.07
N VAL A 177 15.19 -10.68 -17.02
CA VAL A 177 14.89 -12.10 -16.89
C VAL A 177 15.99 -12.91 -17.56
N ARG A 178 16.52 -13.91 -16.86
CA ARG A 178 17.64 -14.73 -17.37
C ARG A 178 17.37 -16.21 -17.14
N THR A 179 17.81 -17.01 -18.10
CA THR A 179 17.94 -18.45 -17.92
C THR A 179 19.13 -18.77 -17.02
N SER A 180 19.25 -20.02 -16.57
CA SER A 180 20.43 -20.52 -15.84
C SER A 180 21.76 -20.34 -16.62
N GLU A 181 21.67 -20.20 -17.94
CA GLU A 181 22.85 -20.03 -18.84
C GLU A 181 23.17 -18.55 -19.14
N SER A 182 22.59 -17.62 -18.38
CA SER A 182 22.78 -16.16 -18.50
C SER A 182 22.17 -15.51 -19.76
N SER A 183 21.44 -16.24 -20.58
CA SER A 183 20.74 -15.70 -21.74
C SER A 183 19.43 -14.99 -21.32
N GLY A 184 19.17 -13.83 -21.88
CA GLY A 184 17.89 -13.15 -21.73
C GLY A 184 16.78 -13.87 -22.49
N VAL A 185 15.59 -13.96 -21.91
CA VAL A 185 14.43 -14.57 -22.56
C VAL A 185 13.15 -13.87 -22.13
N ASP A 186 12.28 -13.61 -23.11
CA ASP A 186 10.94 -13.13 -22.83
C ASP A 186 10.08 -14.29 -22.34
N VAL A 187 9.40 -14.06 -21.23
CA VAL A 187 8.49 -15.03 -20.61
C VAL A 187 7.12 -14.38 -20.36
N ASP A 188 6.11 -15.21 -20.32
CA ASP A 188 4.72 -14.77 -20.17
C ASP A 188 4.29 -14.53 -18.70
N GLU A 189 5.09 -14.94 -17.72
CA GLU A 189 4.87 -14.71 -16.31
C GLU A 189 6.04 -13.95 -15.68
N ASN A 190 5.89 -12.65 -15.51
CA ASN A 190 6.85 -11.81 -14.79
C ASN A 190 6.16 -11.18 -13.60
N MET A 191 6.72 -11.36 -12.41
CA MET A 191 6.14 -10.88 -11.17
C MET A 191 7.16 -10.11 -10.35
N ILE A 192 6.75 -8.96 -9.81
CA ILE A 192 7.52 -8.22 -8.81
C ILE A 192 6.64 -7.79 -7.66
N VAL A 193 7.24 -7.68 -6.48
CA VAL A 193 6.65 -7.08 -5.27
C VAL A 193 7.68 -6.15 -4.65
N ILE A 194 7.25 -4.96 -4.28
CA ILE A 194 8.08 -3.92 -3.67
C ILE A 194 7.53 -3.62 -2.27
N PHE A 195 8.42 -3.58 -1.28
CA PHE A 195 8.13 -3.15 0.08
C PHE A 195 8.98 -1.94 0.42
N GLY A 196 8.35 -0.89 0.93
CA GLY A 196 9.00 0.36 1.30
C GLY A 196 7.98 1.49 1.45
N ASP A 197 8.46 2.67 1.79
CA ASP A 197 7.64 3.84 1.98
C ASP A 197 7.34 4.54 0.64
N THR A 198 6.11 5.01 0.46
CA THR A 198 5.64 5.80 -0.70
C THR A 198 5.24 7.20 -0.27
#